data_111e2f165d015eebf64c4ff5624011d8
#
_entry.id   111e2f165d015eebf64c4ff5624011d8
#
_cell.length_a   1.000
_cell.length_b   1.000
_cell.length_c   1.000
_cell.angle_alpha   90.00
_cell.angle_beta   90.00
_cell.angle_gamma   90.00
#
_symmetry.space_group_name_H-M   'P 1'
#
loop_
_entity.id
_entity.type
_entity.pdbx_description
1 polymer ?
#
loop_
_entity_poly.entity_id
_entity_poly.type
_entity_poly.pdbx_seq_one_letter_code
_entity_poly.pdbx_strand_id
1 'polypeptide(L)'
;VMAMHDVHHANALHLYPQASYWDWPYTADKLPDGLRERQLDRDWMWYKTWGRYAWNCRRNVIDEGHYWDDVLSEYYCSGDKSVADSIRKAYDESGEIAPKLLRRFGITEGNRQTLLLGMMMSQLVNPYKYTIYPGFYESCGPEGEKLIEYVEKEWKHEPHIGELPLDIVAQTETHGDKAVAAIDAVADKVTEHKDEFNRLRNDMHCYKEFAWSFGFKVKAAQHVLNYKWGKDINQ
;
A
#
# COMPACT_ATOMS: atom_id res chain seq x y z
N VAL A 1 1.86 -8.30 -13.74
CA VAL A 1 1.29 -8.71 -15.05
C VAL A 1 2.33 -9.48 -15.84
N MET A 2 3.56 -8.94 -16.06
CA MET A 2 4.60 -9.63 -16.82
C MET A 2 4.91 -11.04 -16.28
N ALA A 3 5.08 -11.21 -14.97
CA ALA A 3 5.30 -12.52 -14.36
C ALA A 3 4.13 -13.49 -14.59
N MET A 4 2.90 -13.01 -14.56
CA MET A 4 1.73 -13.84 -14.87
C MET A 4 1.77 -14.34 -16.32
N HIS A 5 2.19 -13.50 -17.27
CA HIS A 5 2.35 -13.90 -18.65
C HIS A 5 3.52 -14.87 -18.83
N ASP A 6 4.69 -14.56 -18.28
CA ASP A 6 5.93 -15.32 -18.57
C ASP A 6 6.03 -16.63 -17.79
N VAL A 7 5.54 -16.66 -16.55
CA VAL A 7 5.61 -17.84 -15.68
C VAL A 7 4.37 -18.71 -15.80
N HIS A 8 3.19 -18.10 -15.83
CA HIS A 8 1.92 -18.81 -15.82
C HIS A 8 1.23 -18.87 -17.19
N HIS A 9 1.85 -18.30 -18.24
CA HIS A 9 1.30 -18.25 -19.60
C HIS A 9 -0.13 -17.69 -19.66
N ALA A 10 -0.46 -16.76 -18.72
CA ALA A 10 -1.76 -16.13 -18.71
C ALA A 10 -1.93 -15.21 -19.90
N ASN A 11 -3.05 -15.33 -20.61
CA ASN A 11 -3.42 -14.54 -21.77
C ASN A 11 -4.60 -13.59 -21.53
N ALA A 12 -5.12 -13.59 -20.30
CA ALA A 12 -6.20 -12.72 -19.87
C ALA A 12 -6.02 -12.30 -18.41
N LEU A 13 -6.56 -11.13 -18.08
CA LEU A 13 -6.59 -10.59 -16.72
C LEU A 13 -8.02 -10.21 -16.39
N HIS A 14 -8.51 -10.67 -15.25
CA HIS A 14 -9.77 -10.23 -14.67
C HIS A 14 -9.49 -9.38 -13.44
N LEU A 15 -9.97 -8.14 -13.46
CA LEU A 15 -9.92 -7.24 -12.30
C LEU A 15 -11.27 -7.28 -11.60
N TYR A 16 -11.26 -7.63 -10.33
CA TYR A 16 -12.44 -7.65 -9.49
C TYR A 16 -12.35 -6.54 -8.45
N PRO A 17 -13.02 -5.40 -8.64
CA PRO A 17 -13.01 -4.33 -7.66
C PRO A 17 -13.82 -4.75 -6.42
N GLN A 18 -13.18 -4.74 -5.24
CA GLN A 18 -13.83 -5.10 -3.97
C GLN A 18 -14.25 -3.89 -3.15
N ALA A 19 -13.83 -2.70 -3.51
CA ALA A 19 -13.94 -1.51 -2.68
C ALA A 19 -15.39 -1.17 -2.33
N SER A 20 -16.34 -1.32 -3.11
CA SER A 20 -17.75 -1.00 -2.83
C SER A 20 -18.65 -2.20 -3.09
N TYR A 21 -18.36 -3.31 -2.46
CA TYR A 21 -19.03 -4.56 -2.74
C TYR A 21 -20.57 -4.46 -2.70
N TRP A 22 -21.10 -3.67 -1.77
CA TRP A 22 -22.54 -3.46 -1.62
C TRP A 22 -23.09 -2.29 -2.42
N ASP A 23 -22.23 -1.34 -2.77
CA ASP A 23 -22.63 -0.07 -3.36
C ASP A 23 -22.12 0.12 -4.81
N TRP A 24 -21.52 -0.91 -5.38
CA TRP A 24 -21.06 -0.85 -6.77
C TRP A 24 -22.19 -0.33 -7.70
N PRO A 25 -21.91 0.59 -8.63
CA PRO A 25 -20.59 1.13 -9.05
C PRO A 25 -20.12 2.40 -8.32
N TYR A 26 -20.69 2.75 -7.19
CA TYR A 26 -20.40 3.98 -6.46
C TYR A 26 -19.44 3.76 -5.30
N THR A 27 -18.66 4.81 -5.00
CA THR A 27 -17.86 4.91 -3.78
C THR A 27 -18.64 5.53 -2.63
N ALA A 28 -18.04 5.65 -1.44
CA ALA A 28 -18.59 6.41 -0.34
C ALA A 28 -18.45 7.93 -0.53
N ASP A 29 -17.53 8.36 -1.42
CA ASP A 29 -17.23 9.76 -1.66
C ASP A 29 -18.38 10.45 -2.36
N LYS A 30 -18.63 11.70 -1.97
CA LYS A 30 -19.67 12.56 -2.56
C LYS A 30 -19.02 13.67 -3.35
N LEU A 31 -19.59 13.93 -4.51
CA LEU A 31 -19.28 15.08 -5.32
C LEU A 31 -19.88 16.37 -4.71
N PRO A 32 -19.46 17.56 -5.14
CA PRO A 32 -19.98 18.84 -4.63
C PRO A 32 -21.49 18.99 -4.75
N ASP A 33 -22.11 18.34 -5.74
CA ASP A 33 -23.55 18.31 -5.93
C ASP A 33 -24.29 17.32 -5.00
N GLY A 34 -23.55 16.62 -4.15
CA GLY A 34 -24.07 15.62 -3.21
C GLY A 34 -24.33 14.24 -3.80
N LEU A 35 -24.09 14.04 -5.10
CA LEU A 35 -24.16 12.73 -5.73
C LEU A 35 -22.95 11.88 -5.32
N ARG A 36 -23.14 10.55 -5.33
CA ARG A 36 -22.02 9.64 -5.06
C ARG A 36 -21.14 9.50 -6.29
N GLU A 37 -19.83 9.57 -6.07
CA GLU A 37 -18.86 9.38 -7.11
C GLU A 37 -18.79 7.92 -7.54
N ARG A 38 -18.65 7.66 -8.85
CA ARG A 38 -18.43 6.31 -9.34
C ARG A 38 -16.99 5.89 -9.12
N GLN A 39 -16.76 4.63 -8.78
CA GLN A 39 -15.43 4.09 -8.55
C GLN A 39 -14.50 4.21 -9.77
N LEU A 40 -15.03 4.05 -10.98
CA LEU A 40 -14.26 4.22 -12.23
C LEU A 40 -13.73 5.64 -12.40
N ASP A 41 -14.49 6.64 -11.95
CA ASP A 41 -14.06 8.04 -12.04
C ASP A 41 -13.08 8.38 -10.93
N ARG A 42 -13.31 7.90 -9.71
CA ARG A 42 -12.41 8.11 -8.57
C ARG A 42 -11.05 7.45 -8.77
N ASP A 43 -11.04 6.21 -9.21
CA ASP A 43 -9.84 5.38 -9.32
C ASP A 43 -9.38 5.23 -10.78
N TRP A 44 -9.69 6.22 -11.62
CA TRP A 44 -9.44 6.17 -13.08
C TRP A 44 -7.98 5.84 -13.44
N MET A 45 -7.02 6.38 -12.68
CA MET A 45 -5.60 6.15 -12.91
C MET A 45 -5.23 4.69 -12.64
N TRP A 46 -5.79 4.08 -11.59
CA TRP A 46 -5.60 2.66 -11.28
C TRP A 46 -6.12 1.76 -12.41
N TYR A 47 -7.37 1.99 -12.86
CA TYR A 47 -7.95 1.22 -13.96
C TYR A 47 -7.17 1.40 -15.27
N LYS A 48 -6.74 2.62 -15.55
CA LYS A 48 -5.97 2.93 -16.76
C LYS A 48 -4.60 2.26 -16.72
N THR A 49 -3.92 2.24 -15.58
CA THR A 49 -2.65 1.55 -15.37
C THR A 49 -2.79 0.05 -15.63
N TRP A 50 -3.78 -0.59 -15.03
CA TRP A 50 -4.02 -2.01 -15.24
C TRP A 50 -4.36 -2.32 -16.69
N GLY A 51 -5.21 -1.54 -17.34
CA GLY A 51 -5.56 -1.68 -18.75
C GLY A 51 -4.33 -1.59 -19.67
N ARG A 52 -3.44 -0.63 -19.40
CA ARG A 52 -2.18 -0.47 -20.16
C ARG A 52 -1.25 -1.67 -20.03
N TYR A 53 -1.03 -2.16 -18.80
CA TYR A 53 -0.18 -3.32 -18.56
C TYR A 53 -0.84 -4.64 -18.98
N ALA A 54 -2.15 -4.75 -18.95
CA ALA A 54 -2.87 -5.90 -19.50
C ALA A 54 -2.74 -5.98 -21.03
N TRP A 55 -2.76 -4.83 -21.69
CA TRP A 55 -2.59 -4.76 -23.15
C TRP A 55 -1.14 -5.06 -23.59
N ASN A 56 -0.16 -4.51 -22.89
CA ASN A 56 1.25 -4.78 -23.12
C ASN A 56 1.98 -4.87 -21.79
N CYS A 57 2.27 -6.08 -21.34
CA CYS A 57 2.94 -6.34 -20.06
C CYS A 57 4.44 -6.01 -20.08
N ARG A 58 5.04 -5.77 -21.26
CA ARG A 58 6.47 -5.48 -21.44
C ARG A 58 6.74 -3.98 -21.63
N ARG A 59 5.98 -3.13 -20.94
CA ARG A 59 6.19 -1.69 -21.01
C ARG A 59 7.49 -1.29 -20.33
N ASN A 60 8.18 -0.33 -20.93
CA ASN A 60 9.37 0.27 -20.35
C ASN A 60 8.94 1.24 -19.24
N VAL A 61 9.59 1.15 -18.08
CA VAL A 61 9.27 1.98 -16.91
C VAL A 61 9.50 3.47 -17.18
N ILE A 62 10.54 3.82 -17.96
CA ILE A 62 10.85 5.22 -18.30
C ILE A 62 9.75 5.78 -19.20
N ASP A 63 9.36 5.02 -20.25
CA ASP A 63 8.31 5.43 -21.17
C ASP A 63 6.95 5.55 -20.47
N GLU A 64 6.66 4.69 -19.51
CA GLU A 64 5.46 4.80 -18.68
C GLU A 64 5.51 6.03 -17.77
N GLY A 65 6.68 6.37 -17.20
CA GLY A 65 6.86 7.60 -16.45
C GLY A 65 6.54 8.83 -17.30
N HIS A 66 7.13 8.93 -18.48
CA HIS A 66 6.85 10.03 -19.42
C HIS A 66 5.38 10.10 -19.83
N TYR A 67 4.76 8.95 -20.10
CA TYR A 67 3.33 8.90 -20.42
C TYR A 67 2.48 9.45 -19.28
N TRP A 68 2.76 9.08 -18.03
CA TRP A 68 2.01 9.58 -16.90
C TRP A 68 2.28 11.06 -16.63
N ASP A 69 3.52 11.52 -16.83
CA ASP A 69 3.85 12.95 -16.73
C ASP A 69 3.08 13.77 -17.76
N ASP A 70 2.92 13.26 -19.00
CA ASP A 70 2.10 13.89 -20.01
C ASP A 70 0.62 13.93 -19.60
N VAL A 71 0.05 12.78 -19.22
CA VAL A 71 -1.37 12.68 -18.82
C VAL A 71 -1.69 13.55 -17.60
N LEU A 72 -0.86 13.50 -16.57
CA LEU A 72 -1.10 14.27 -15.34
C LEU A 72 -0.88 15.77 -15.53
N SER A 73 0.08 16.16 -16.39
CA SER A 73 0.30 17.58 -16.70
C SER A 73 -0.88 18.19 -17.41
N GLU A 74 -1.41 17.51 -18.42
CA GLU A 74 -2.61 17.95 -19.12
C GLU A 74 -3.85 17.98 -18.21
N TYR A 75 -3.95 17.01 -17.30
CA TYR A 75 -5.14 16.85 -16.47
C TYR A 75 -5.19 17.84 -15.30
N TYR A 76 -4.07 18.14 -14.65
CA TYR A 76 -4.06 18.96 -13.44
C TYR A 76 -3.43 20.35 -13.59
N CYS A 77 -2.56 20.58 -14.55
CA CYS A 77 -1.68 21.75 -14.54
C CYS A 77 -1.29 22.30 -15.92
N SER A 78 -2.19 22.19 -16.90
CA SER A 78 -2.05 22.84 -18.22
C SER A 78 -0.68 22.61 -18.89
N GLY A 79 -0.10 21.40 -18.73
CA GLY A 79 1.14 20.97 -19.37
C GLY A 79 2.41 21.14 -18.51
N ASP A 80 2.33 21.55 -17.24
CA ASP A 80 3.52 21.62 -16.35
C ASP A 80 3.95 20.23 -15.87
N LYS A 81 4.98 19.69 -16.54
CA LYS A 81 5.51 18.36 -16.23
C LYS A 81 6.22 18.26 -14.88
N SER A 82 6.70 19.35 -14.31
CA SER A 82 7.33 19.34 -12.99
C SER A 82 6.32 19.11 -11.88
N VAL A 83 5.11 19.60 -12.06
CA VAL A 83 3.96 19.34 -11.18
C VAL A 83 3.49 17.91 -11.35
N ALA A 84 3.36 17.44 -12.59
CA ALA A 84 2.97 16.06 -12.91
C ALA A 84 3.95 15.03 -12.31
N ASP A 85 5.26 15.24 -12.43
CA ASP A 85 6.27 14.36 -11.82
C ASP A 85 6.11 14.27 -10.30
N SER A 86 5.80 15.38 -9.64
CA SER A 86 5.55 15.39 -8.20
C SER A 86 4.28 14.62 -7.82
N ILE A 87 3.20 14.76 -8.61
CA ILE A 87 1.98 13.98 -8.41
C ILE A 87 2.25 12.49 -8.63
N ARG A 88 2.93 12.12 -9.71
CA ARG A 88 3.32 10.73 -10.00
C ARG A 88 4.18 10.15 -8.89
N LYS A 89 5.16 10.91 -8.40
CA LYS A 89 5.99 10.51 -7.26
C LYS A 89 5.17 10.24 -6.00
N ALA A 90 4.14 11.04 -5.73
CA ALA A 90 3.24 10.78 -4.60
C ALA A 90 2.50 9.43 -4.76
N TYR A 91 2.04 9.10 -5.96
CA TYR A 91 1.45 7.79 -6.25
C TYR A 91 2.46 6.65 -6.10
N ASP A 92 3.67 6.79 -6.65
CA ASP A 92 4.71 5.78 -6.56
C ASP A 92 5.07 5.48 -5.10
N GLU A 93 5.29 6.51 -4.30
CA GLU A 93 5.64 6.37 -2.89
C GLU A 93 4.47 5.78 -2.07
N SER A 94 3.25 6.26 -2.24
CA SER A 94 2.08 5.71 -1.52
C SER A 94 1.77 4.26 -1.92
N GLY A 95 2.03 3.90 -3.17
CA GLY A 95 1.84 2.56 -3.71
C GLY A 95 2.74 1.49 -3.10
N GLU A 96 3.85 1.87 -2.47
CA GLU A 96 4.77 0.97 -1.79
C GLU A 96 4.29 0.53 -0.38
N ILE A 97 3.38 1.28 0.25
CA ILE A 97 3.00 1.08 1.64
C ILE A 97 2.23 -0.23 1.84
N ALA A 98 1.05 -0.36 1.24
CA ALA A 98 0.19 -1.51 1.46
C ALA A 98 0.82 -2.84 1.02
N PRO A 99 1.47 -2.97 -0.15
CA PRO A 99 2.12 -4.20 -0.56
C PRO A 99 3.22 -4.66 0.41
N LYS A 100 4.05 -3.74 0.92
CA LYS A 100 5.11 -4.06 1.90
C LYS A 100 4.53 -4.57 3.21
N LEU A 101 3.53 -3.88 3.75
CA LEU A 101 2.87 -4.29 4.97
C LEU A 101 2.12 -5.62 4.80
N LEU A 102 1.40 -5.80 3.69
CA LEU A 102 0.67 -7.04 3.41
C LEU A 102 1.60 -8.25 3.35
N ARG A 103 2.68 -8.16 2.59
CA ARG A 103 3.59 -9.29 2.43
C ARG A 103 4.33 -9.67 3.71
N ARG A 104 4.56 -8.72 4.62
CA ARG A 104 5.29 -8.99 5.88
C ARG A 104 4.39 -9.34 7.04
N PHE A 105 3.21 -8.74 7.15
CA PHE A 105 2.36 -8.88 8.32
C PHE A 105 1.01 -9.55 8.08
N GLY A 106 0.47 -9.48 6.88
CA GLY A 106 -0.95 -9.68 6.69
C GLY A 106 -1.39 -10.62 5.58
N ILE A 107 -0.49 -11.39 4.97
CA ILE A 107 -0.91 -12.38 3.97
C ILE A 107 -1.43 -13.61 4.70
N THR A 108 -2.72 -13.59 5.00
CA THR A 108 -3.44 -14.75 5.51
C THR A 108 -4.65 -14.99 4.61
N GLU A 109 -4.69 -16.15 3.97
CA GLU A 109 -5.85 -16.48 3.18
C GLU A 109 -7.10 -16.61 4.03
N GLY A 110 -8.22 -16.41 3.37
CA GLY A 110 -9.53 -16.49 4.01
C GLY A 110 -9.80 -15.37 5.00
N ASN A 111 -8.81 -14.57 5.31
CA ASN A 111 -8.97 -13.47 6.25
C ASN A 111 -9.10 -12.11 5.55
N ARG A 112 -9.99 -12.03 4.57
CA ARG A 112 -10.29 -10.80 3.83
C ARG A 112 -10.73 -9.64 4.75
N GLN A 113 -11.19 -9.97 5.95
CA GLN A 113 -11.67 -9.01 6.94
C GLN A 113 -10.56 -8.47 7.84
N THR A 114 -9.40 -9.11 7.85
CA THR A 114 -8.23 -8.67 8.60
C THR A 114 -7.16 -8.06 7.72
N LEU A 115 -7.59 -7.43 6.65
CA LEU A 115 -6.74 -6.48 5.95
C LEU A 115 -6.09 -5.54 6.97
N LEU A 116 -4.93 -5.03 6.65
CA LEU A 116 -4.03 -4.27 7.52
C LEU A 116 -4.72 -3.28 8.46
N LEU A 117 -5.74 -2.58 7.99
CA LEU A 117 -6.52 -1.63 8.80
C LEU A 117 -7.25 -2.29 9.98
N GLY A 118 -7.76 -3.50 9.77
CA GLY A 118 -8.46 -4.26 10.79
C GLY A 118 -7.58 -5.18 11.63
N MET A 119 -6.27 -5.28 11.33
CA MET A 119 -5.38 -6.18 12.04
C MET A 119 -5.28 -5.81 13.52
N MET A 120 -5.65 -6.77 14.37
CA MET A 120 -5.58 -6.60 15.82
C MET A 120 -4.19 -6.93 16.35
N MET A 121 -3.85 -6.37 17.51
CA MET A 121 -2.62 -6.67 18.24
C MET A 121 -2.40 -8.18 18.42
N SER A 122 -3.44 -8.93 18.73
CA SER A 122 -3.39 -10.38 18.91
C SER A 122 -2.90 -11.14 17.67
N GLN A 123 -3.14 -10.62 16.47
CA GLN A 123 -2.67 -11.21 15.22
C GLN A 123 -1.19 -10.98 14.98
N LEU A 124 -0.67 -9.83 15.43
CA LEU A 124 0.77 -9.52 15.38
C LEU A 124 1.58 -10.36 16.39
N VAL A 125 1.05 -10.55 17.60
CA VAL A 125 1.75 -11.32 18.65
C VAL A 125 1.60 -12.83 18.51
N ASN A 126 0.63 -13.31 17.75
CA ASN A 126 0.43 -14.74 17.47
C ASN A 126 -0.15 -14.97 16.08
N PRO A 127 0.62 -14.72 15.00
CA PRO A 127 0.15 -14.87 13.64
C PRO A 127 -0.29 -16.29 13.31
N TYR A 128 0.35 -17.31 13.88
CA TYR A 128 0.05 -18.73 13.59
C TYR A 128 -1.37 -19.14 13.98
N LYS A 129 -1.95 -18.54 15.01
CA LYS A 129 -3.33 -18.80 15.42
C LYS A 129 -4.35 -18.42 14.34
N TYR A 130 -4.00 -17.46 13.51
CA TYR A 130 -4.90 -16.87 12.52
C TYR A 130 -4.55 -17.22 11.08
N THR A 131 -3.50 -18.01 10.86
CA THR A 131 -3.09 -18.49 9.56
C THR A 131 -3.82 -19.78 9.25
N ILE A 132 -4.70 -19.77 8.25
CA ILE A 132 -5.47 -20.96 7.84
C ILE A 132 -4.61 -21.90 7.00
N TYR A 133 -3.76 -21.35 6.13
CA TYR A 133 -2.85 -22.11 5.28
C TYR A 133 -1.41 -21.65 5.54
N PRO A 134 -0.68 -22.33 6.44
CA PRO A 134 0.65 -21.90 6.86
C PRO A 134 1.66 -21.73 5.71
N GLY A 135 1.62 -22.61 4.71
CA GLY A 135 2.57 -22.58 3.60
C GLY A 135 2.37 -21.42 2.60
N PHE A 136 1.25 -20.74 2.65
CA PHE A 136 0.98 -19.64 1.73
C PHE A 136 1.82 -18.41 2.06
N TYR A 137 2.00 -18.12 3.32
CA TYR A 137 2.82 -17.00 3.77
C TYR A 137 4.26 -17.12 3.26
N GLU A 138 4.85 -18.31 3.37
CA GLU A 138 6.20 -18.61 2.93
C GLU A 138 6.34 -18.59 1.41
N SER A 139 5.27 -18.88 0.67
CA SER A 139 5.29 -18.94 -0.79
C SER A 139 5.06 -17.60 -1.48
N CYS A 140 4.45 -16.64 -0.78
CA CYS A 140 4.00 -15.36 -1.38
C CYS A 140 4.87 -14.16 -1.02
N GLY A 141 5.67 -14.27 0.03
CA GLY A 141 6.56 -13.21 0.48
C GLY A 141 8.03 -13.49 0.19
N PRO A 142 8.89 -12.49 0.19
CA PRO A 142 10.33 -12.70 0.24
C PRO A 142 10.71 -13.33 1.59
N GLU A 143 11.88 -14.00 1.60
CA GLU A 143 12.45 -14.50 2.85
C GLU A 143 12.52 -13.40 3.90
N GLY A 144 12.15 -13.72 5.13
CA GLY A 144 12.18 -12.77 6.24
C GLY A 144 11.44 -13.28 7.47
N GLU A 145 11.37 -12.44 8.48
CA GLU A 145 10.90 -12.81 9.81
C GLU A 145 9.50 -12.25 10.10
N LYS A 146 8.67 -13.05 10.76
CA LYS A 146 7.48 -12.56 11.45
C LYS A 146 7.89 -11.82 12.72
N LEU A 147 7.05 -10.92 13.21
CA LEU A 147 7.37 -10.14 14.40
C LEU A 147 7.72 -11.02 15.63
N ILE A 148 7.01 -12.13 15.80
CA ILE A 148 7.27 -13.06 16.90
C ILE A 148 8.63 -13.74 16.77
N GLU A 149 9.05 -14.10 15.55
CA GLU A 149 10.35 -14.72 15.25
C GLU A 149 11.48 -13.69 15.46
N TYR A 150 11.27 -12.46 14.99
CA TYR A 150 12.19 -11.35 15.19
C TYR A 150 12.49 -11.13 16.69
N VAL A 151 11.45 -10.96 17.50
CA VAL A 151 11.60 -10.72 18.94
C VAL A 151 12.23 -11.92 19.66
N GLU A 152 11.89 -13.15 19.24
CA GLU A 152 12.51 -14.36 19.82
C GLU A 152 14.01 -14.41 19.56
N LYS A 153 14.45 -14.09 18.33
CA LYS A 153 15.86 -14.03 17.94
C LYS A 153 16.62 -12.92 18.68
N GLU A 154 16.02 -11.73 18.78
CA GLU A 154 16.58 -10.64 19.60
C GLU A 154 16.82 -11.11 21.04
N TRP A 155 15.85 -11.79 21.65
CA TRP A 155 15.97 -12.32 22.99
C TRP A 155 17.07 -13.39 23.14
N LYS A 156 17.22 -14.24 22.11
CA LYS A 156 18.22 -15.31 22.09
C LYS A 156 19.59 -14.86 21.58
N HIS A 157 19.73 -13.62 21.12
CA HIS A 157 20.92 -13.09 20.44
C HIS A 157 21.29 -13.91 19.17
N GLU A 158 20.27 -14.36 18.43
CA GLU A 158 20.42 -15.09 17.19
C GLU A 158 20.46 -14.13 15.99
N PRO A 159 21.16 -14.49 14.88
CA PRO A 159 21.21 -13.65 13.69
C PRO A 159 19.86 -13.59 12.99
N HIS A 160 19.54 -12.41 12.44
CA HIS A 160 18.36 -12.18 11.63
C HIS A 160 18.57 -12.63 10.18
N ILE A 161 17.46 -12.92 9.48
CA ILE A 161 17.46 -13.33 8.08
C ILE A 161 16.38 -12.60 7.27
N GLY A 162 16.73 -12.22 6.04
CA GLY A 162 15.79 -11.65 5.08
C GLY A 162 15.18 -10.31 5.50
N GLU A 163 13.94 -10.07 5.11
CA GLU A 163 13.20 -8.85 5.47
C GLU A 163 12.79 -8.86 6.95
N LEU A 164 13.13 -7.79 7.65
CA LEU A 164 12.79 -7.63 9.06
C LEU A 164 11.50 -6.80 9.24
N PRO A 165 10.64 -7.15 10.18
CA PRO A 165 9.36 -6.46 10.38
C PRO A 165 9.51 -4.99 10.75
N LEU A 166 10.50 -4.62 11.55
CA LEU A 166 10.73 -3.22 11.93
C LEU A 166 11.33 -2.39 10.79
N ASP A 167 12.15 -2.99 9.92
CA ASP A 167 12.67 -2.33 8.73
C ASP A 167 11.54 -2.02 7.73
N ILE A 168 10.61 -2.95 7.56
CA ILE A 168 9.43 -2.73 6.71
C ILE A 168 8.56 -1.60 7.27
N VAL A 169 8.37 -1.54 8.58
CA VAL A 169 7.67 -0.41 9.22
C VAL A 169 8.38 0.90 8.91
N ALA A 170 9.68 1.00 9.14
CA ALA A 170 10.45 2.22 8.89
C ALA A 170 10.42 2.65 7.41
N GLN A 171 10.47 1.68 6.49
CA GLN A 171 10.33 1.95 5.05
C GLN A 171 8.95 2.52 4.73
N THR A 172 7.87 1.94 5.24
CA THR A 172 6.51 2.40 4.95
C THR A 172 6.19 3.75 5.58
N GLU A 173 6.69 4.04 6.79
CA GLU A 173 6.65 5.37 7.40
C GLU A 173 7.35 6.40 6.48
N THR A 174 8.54 6.07 5.98
CA THR A 174 9.30 6.92 5.05
C THR A 174 8.57 7.14 3.72
N HIS A 175 7.95 6.10 3.15
CA HIS A 175 7.15 6.22 1.94
C HIS A 175 5.95 7.14 2.14
N GLY A 176 5.26 7.04 3.28
CA GLY A 176 4.15 7.93 3.62
C GLY A 176 4.57 9.39 3.71
N ASP A 177 5.69 9.67 4.39
CA ASP A 177 6.24 11.03 4.50
C ASP A 177 6.62 11.61 3.13
N LYS A 178 7.25 10.82 2.27
CA LYS A 178 7.62 11.24 0.91
C LYS A 178 6.41 11.48 0.01
N ALA A 179 5.37 10.65 0.10
CA ALA A 179 4.15 10.83 -0.66
C ALA A 179 3.48 12.16 -0.32
N VAL A 180 3.36 12.48 0.96
CA VAL A 180 2.80 13.76 1.43
C VAL A 180 3.68 14.93 1.01
N ALA A 181 5.00 14.82 1.20
CA ALA A 181 5.91 15.89 0.80
C ALA A 181 5.83 16.21 -0.71
N ALA A 182 5.70 15.18 -1.55
CA ALA A 182 5.60 15.35 -3.00
C ALA A 182 4.28 16.01 -3.41
N ILE A 183 3.14 15.58 -2.87
CA ILE A 183 1.83 16.13 -3.24
C ILE A 183 1.62 17.55 -2.70
N ASP A 184 2.08 17.82 -1.48
CA ASP A 184 1.94 19.14 -0.84
C ASP A 184 2.79 20.21 -1.53
N ALA A 185 3.97 19.85 -2.04
CA ALA A 185 4.87 20.76 -2.74
C ALA A 185 4.27 21.40 -4.02
N VAL A 186 3.21 20.79 -4.56
CA VAL A 186 2.59 21.27 -5.81
C VAL A 186 1.14 21.71 -5.65
N ALA A 187 0.60 21.70 -4.44
CA ALA A 187 -0.80 22.01 -4.19
C ALA A 187 -1.26 23.36 -4.75
N ASP A 188 -0.42 24.39 -4.64
CA ASP A 188 -0.72 25.74 -5.13
C ASP A 188 -0.54 25.90 -6.65
N LYS A 189 0.07 24.92 -7.31
CA LYS A 189 0.36 24.94 -8.75
C LYS A 189 -0.69 24.23 -9.61
N VAL A 190 -1.58 23.49 -8.97
CA VAL A 190 -2.68 22.80 -9.66
C VAL A 190 -3.72 23.82 -10.09
N THR A 191 -4.04 23.85 -11.39
CA THR A 191 -4.96 24.80 -12.00
C THR A 191 -6.31 24.20 -12.36
N GLU A 192 -6.33 22.89 -12.68
CA GLU A 192 -7.51 22.17 -13.15
C GLU A 192 -7.85 21.01 -12.21
N HIS A 193 -9.07 20.52 -12.24
CA HIS A 193 -9.56 19.38 -11.43
C HIS A 193 -9.21 19.49 -9.93
N LYS A 194 -9.29 20.72 -9.37
CA LYS A 194 -8.84 21.01 -8.00
C LYS A 194 -9.53 20.19 -6.93
N ASP A 195 -10.82 19.89 -7.09
CA ASP A 195 -11.58 19.11 -6.10
C ASP A 195 -11.06 17.68 -6.05
N GLU A 196 -10.81 17.08 -7.21
CA GLU A 196 -10.22 15.75 -7.31
C GLU A 196 -8.79 15.74 -6.79
N PHE A 197 -7.98 16.73 -7.13
CA PHE A 197 -6.63 16.86 -6.60
C PHE A 197 -6.62 17.01 -5.07
N ASN A 198 -7.51 17.78 -4.49
CA ASN A 198 -7.63 17.92 -3.04
C ASN A 198 -8.01 16.60 -2.37
N ARG A 199 -8.89 15.81 -3.00
CA ARG A 199 -9.19 14.46 -2.54
C ARG A 199 -7.95 13.56 -2.63
N LEU A 200 -7.24 13.54 -3.76
CA LEU A 200 -6.01 12.81 -3.94
C LEU A 200 -4.94 13.19 -2.89
N ARG A 201 -4.79 14.50 -2.64
CA ARG A 201 -3.90 15.01 -1.59
C ARG A 201 -4.29 14.46 -0.22
N ASN A 202 -5.58 14.48 0.11
CA ASN A 202 -6.09 13.89 1.36
C ASN A 202 -5.83 12.38 1.44
N ASP A 203 -5.95 11.65 0.33
CA ASP A 203 -5.63 10.22 0.28
C ASP A 203 -4.15 9.97 0.62
N MET A 204 -3.21 10.81 0.15
CA MET A 204 -1.78 10.70 0.50
C MET A 204 -1.56 10.91 2.01
N HIS A 205 -2.24 11.89 2.61
CA HIS A 205 -2.21 12.07 4.06
C HIS A 205 -2.80 10.86 4.79
N CYS A 206 -3.90 10.28 4.32
CA CYS A 206 -4.47 9.05 4.89
C CYS A 206 -3.50 7.86 4.81
N TYR A 207 -2.80 7.68 3.69
CA TYR A 207 -1.78 6.63 3.56
C TYR A 207 -0.60 6.83 4.52
N LYS A 208 -0.13 8.06 4.68
CA LYS A 208 0.88 8.40 5.68
C LYS A 208 0.41 8.02 7.09
N GLU A 209 -0.74 8.53 7.52
CA GLU A 209 -1.28 8.25 8.86
C GLU A 209 -1.55 6.76 9.07
N PHE A 210 -1.97 6.05 8.03
CA PHE A 210 -2.10 4.61 8.07
C PHE A 210 -0.76 3.91 8.32
N ALA A 211 0.31 4.28 7.61
CA ALA A 211 1.63 3.70 7.79
C ALA A 211 2.15 3.92 9.22
N TRP A 212 2.05 5.14 9.73
CA TRP A 212 2.45 5.49 11.10
C TRP A 212 1.60 4.78 12.17
N SER A 213 0.28 4.74 12.00
CA SER A 213 -0.61 4.03 12.92
C SER A 213 -0.30 2.53 12.98
N PHE A 214 -0.02 1.93 11.82
CA PHE A 214 0.38 0.53 11.77
C PHE A 214 1.74 0.32 12.42
N GLY A 215 2.70 1.20 12.18
CA GLY A 215 4.02 1.18 12.81
C GLY A 215 3.94 1.23 14.34
N PHE A 216 3.13 2.13 14.91
CA PHE A 216 2.89 2.16 16.35
C PHE A 216 2.27 0.86 16.87
N LYS A 217 1.35 0.27 16.12
CA LYS A 217 0.74 -1.02 16.48
C LYS A 217 1.77 -2.14 16.49
N VAL A 218 2.69 -2.18 15.53
CA VAL A 218 3.80 -3.17 15.50
C VAL A 218 4.76 -2.96 16.67
N LYS A 219 5.16 -1.72 16.94
CA LYS A 219 6.03 -1.38 18.08
C LYS A 219 5.38 -1.78 19.42
N ALA A 220 4.09 -1.52 19.58
CA ALA A 220 3.35 -1.96 20.75
C ALA A 220 3.27 -3.49 20.87
N ALA A 221 3.07 -4.20 19.76
CA ALA A 221 3.10 -5.66 19.73
C ALA A 221 4.49 -6.22 20.08
N GLN A 222 5.56 -5.56 19.65
CA GLN A 222 6.94 -5.89 20.03
C GLN A 222 7.13 -5.83 21.56
N HIS A 223 6.63 -4.77 22.21
CA HIS A 223 6.70 -4.68 23.68
C HIS A 223 5.94 -5.80 24.37
N VAL A 224 4.76 -6.19 23.86
CA VAL A 224 4.02 -7.35 24.39
C VAL A 224 4.81 -8.64 24.26
N LEU A 225 5.50 -8.84 23.14
CA LEU A 225 6.35 -10.01 22.91
C LEU A 225 7.61 -9.99 23.77
N ASN A 226 8.27 -8.85 23.95
CA ASN A 226 9.40 -8.68 24.87
C ASN A 226 9.00 -9.06 26.31
N TYR A 227 7.84 -8.57 26.77
CA TYR A 227 7.32 -9.00 28.08
C TYR A 227 7.06 -10.50 28.16
N LYS A 228 6.56 -11.10 27.06
CA LYS A 228 6.31 -12.54 27.02
C LYS A 228 7.58 -13.34 27.28
N TRP A 229 8.72 -12.93 26.75
CA TRP A 229 10.02 -13.58 26.92
C TRP A 229 10.74 -13.16 28.19
N GLY A 230 10.87 -11.87 28.45
CA GLY A 230 11.65 -11.30 29.55
C GLY A 230 10.93 -11.25 30.88
N LYS A 231 9.60 -11.25 30.90
CA LYS A 231 8.76 -11.03 32.07
C LYS A 231 9.02 -9.70 32.77
N ASP A 232 9.73 -8.80 32.15
CA ASP A 232 10.00 -7.45 32.66
C ASP A 232 9.00 -6.45 32.07
N ILE A 233 8.22 -5.81 32.94
CA ILE A 233 7.20 -4.82 32.50
C ILE A 233 7.80 -3.51 31.99
N ASN A 234 9.09 -3.28 32.22
CA ASN A 234 9.80 -2.08 31.79
C ASN A 234 10.44 -2.24 30.40
N GLN A 235 10.34 -3.40 29.79
CA GLN A 235 10.73 -3.68 28.42
C GLN A 235 9.50 -3.68 27.51
#